data_3327ef5c140d5c4313b358dcc86767ea
#
_entry.id   3327ef5c140d5c4313b358dcc86767ea
#
_cell.length_a   1.000
_cell.length_b   1.000
_cell.length_c   1.000
_cell.angle_alpha   90.00
_cell.angle_beta   90.00
_cell.angle_gamma   90.00
#
_symmetry.space_group_name_H-M   'P 1'
#
loop_
_entity.id
_entity.type
_entity.pdbx_description
1 polymer ?
#
loop_
_entity_poly.entity_id
_entity_poly.type
_entity_poly.pdbx_seq_one_letter_code
_entity_poly.pdbx_strand_id
1 'polypeptide(L)'
;MSDEFQVVMSDLQEAAATFHAEAKTFLGIMPDACPALPDGGSGAFNESLSAVVDAACLLHLQIGGDIDDNGTKLQTAHDRYQHTEESLTTLSQQISDPAQLN
;
A
#
# COMPACT_ATOMS: atom_id res chain seq x y z
N MET A 1 25.10 1.48 -12.85
CA MET A 1 23.73 1.84 -12.48
C MET A 1 23.64 3.36 -12.39
N SER A 2 22.61 3.97 -12.97
CA SER A 2 22.48 5.43 -12.93
C SER A 2 21.98 5.88 -11.57
N ASP A 3 22.40 7.07 -11.14
CA ASP A 3 21.91 7.68 -9.91
C ASP A 3 20.40 7.94 -9.98
N GLU A 4 19.90 8.25 -11.18
CA GLU A 4 18.47 8.45 -11.42
C GLU A 4 17.66 7.19 -11.12
N PHE A 5 18.15 6.03 -11.52
CA PHE A 5 17.48 4.75 -11.23
C PHE A 5 17.42 4.51 -9.73
N GLN A 6 18.51 4.75 -9.01
CA GLN A 6 18.53 4.58 -7.55
C GLN A 6 17.58 5.53 -6.83
N VAL A 7 17.45 6.77 -7.33
CA VAL A 7 16.49 7.73 -6.79
C VAL A 7 15.06 7.21 -6.98
N VAL A 8 14.74 6.72 -8.17
CA VAL A 8 13.40 6.15 -8.43
C VAL A 8 13.13 4.95 -7.53
N MET A 9 14.10 4.07 -7.33
CA MET A 9 13.94 2.91 -6.47
C MET A 9 13.73 3.31 -5.01
N SER A 10 14.48 4.30 -4.54
CA SER A 10 14.32 4.84 -3.19
C SER A 10 12.93 5.47 -3.02
N ASP A 11 12.48 6.24 -4.01
CA ASP A 11 11.18 6.88 -3.98
C ASP A 11 10.03 5.86 -3.95
N LEU A 12 10.13 4.78 -4.72
CA LEU A 12 9.14 3.71 -4.71
C LEU A 12 9.08 3.02 -3.34
N GLN A 13 10.22 2.76 -2.74
CA GLN A 13 10.28 2.12 -1.43
C GLN A 13 9.68 3.03 -0.35
N GLU A 14 10.03 4.31 -0.38
CA GLU A 14 9.49 5.30 0.56
C GLU A 14 7.98 5.46 0.38
N ALA A 15 7.50 5.52 -0.86
CA ALA A 15 6.08 5.63 -1.16
C ALA A 15 5.32 4.40 -0.64
N ALA A 16 5.85 3.20 -0.86
CA ALA A 16 5.24 1.97 -0.36
C ALA A 16 5.14 1.98 1.17
N ALA A 17 6.21 2.38 1.86
CA ALA A 17 6.24 2.48 3.31
C ALA A 17 5.23 3.52 3.81
N THR A 18 5.12 4.65 3.11
CA THR A 18 4.17 5.71 3.45
C THR A 18 2.73 5.22 3.30
N PHE A 19 2.40 4.53 2.20
CA PHE A 19 1.06 3.98 2.01
C PHE A 19 0.70 2.98 3.12
N HIS A 20 1.62 2.09 3.49
CA HIS A 20 1.36 1.14 4.58
C HIS A 20 1.20 1.84 5.92
N ALA A 21 2.02 2.84 6.22
CA ALA A 21 1.92 3.62 7.45
C ALA A 21 0.60 4.40 7.51
N GLU A 22 0.20 5.03 6.41
CA GLU A 22 -1.06 5.77 6.32
C GLU A 22 -2.27 4.83 6.44
N ALA A 23 -2.21 3.65 5.84
CA ALA A 23 -3.26 2.65 5.98
C ALA A 23 -3.42 2.23 7.45
N LYS A 24 -2.32 1.99 8.14
CA LYS A 24 -2.34 1.65 9.56
C LYS A 24 -2.94 2.77 10.40
N THR A 25 -2.53 4.00 10.14
CA THR A 25 -3.07 5.18 10.84
C THR A 25 -4.55 5.33 10.57
N PHE A 26 -4.96 5.22 9.30
CA PHE A 26 -6.36 5.34 8.88
C PHE A 26 -7.22 4.27 9.55
N LEU A 27 -6.79 3.03 9.53
CA LEU A 27 -7.53 1.93 10.17
C LEU A 27 -7.54 2.08 11.70
N GLY A 28 -6.53 2.71 12.28
CA GLY A 28 -6.43 2.95 13.72
C GLY A 28 -7.48 3.91 14.25
N ILE A 29 -8.06 4.77 13.41
CA ILE A 29 -9.15 5.66 13.83
C ILE A 29 -10.53 5.00 13.77
N MET A 30 -10.57 3.73 13.39
CA MET A 30 -11.82 2.99 13.25
C MET A 30 -12.68 2.95 14.52
N PRO A 31 -12.12 2.82 15.74
CA PRO A 31 -12.93 2.90 16.96
C PRO A 31 -13.70 4.21 17.11
N ASP A 32 -13.12 5.32 16.61
CA ASP A 32 -13.77 6.63 16.62
C ASP A 32 -14.77 6.79 15.46
N ALA A 33 -14.46 6.17 14.30
CA ALA A 33 -15.32 6.19 13.12
C ALA A 33 -16.52 5.22 13.27
N CYS A 34 -16.37 4.20 14.10
CA CYS A 34 -17.39 3.17 14.32
C CYS A 34 -17.77 3.09 15.81
N PRO A 35 -18.27 4.18 16.39
CA PRO A 35 -18.62 4.20 17.81
C PRO A 35 -19.85 3.33 18.11
N ALA A 36 -20.03 2.99 19.37
CA ALA A 36 -21.25 2.37 19.83
C ALA A 36 -22.42 3.33 19.61
N LEU A 37 -23.55 2.81 19.09
CA LEU A 37 -24.70 3.63 18.76
C LEU A 37 -25.43 4.08 20.01
N PRO A 38 -25.75 5.38 20.15
CA PRO A 38 -26.66 5.83 21.18
C PRO A 38 -28.08 5.39 20.85
N ASP A 39 -28.94 5.34 21.88
CA ASP A 39 -30.36 5.09 21.69
C ASP A 39 -31.00 6.35 21.09
N GLY A 40 -31.53 6.22 19.88
CA GLY A 40 -32.22 7.32 19.17
C GLY A 40 -33.69 7.48 19.52
N GLY A 41 -34.21 6.68 20.46
CA GLY A 41 -35.58 6.82 20.95
C GLY A 41 -36.64 5.99 20.23
N SER A 42 -36.36 5.48 19.03
CA SER A 42 -37.26 4.59 18.31
C SER A 42 -36.49 3.46 17.63
N GLY A 43 -37.13 2.28 17.53
CA GLY A 43 -36.52 1.13 16.88
C GLY A 43 -36.20 1.37 15.41
N ALA A 44 -37.11 2.01 14.68
CA ALA A 44 -36.90 2.33 13.25
C ALA A 44 -35.75 3.31 13.05
N PHE A 45 -35.64 4.32 13.90
CA PHE A 45 -34.53 5.27 13.84
C PHE A 45 -33.21 4.59 14.17
N ASN A 46 -33.19 3.75 15.20
CA ASN A 46 -31.99 3.01 15.61
C ASN A 46 -31.53 2.04 14.53
N GLU A 47 -32.44 1.38 13.83
CA GLU A 47 -32.10 0.52 12.68
C GLU A 47 -31.48 1.33 11.54
N SER A 48 -32.08 2.48 11.21
CA SER A 48 -31.53 3.35 10.15
C SER A 48 -30.16 3.89 10.51
N LEU A 49 -29.99 4.31 11.77
CA LEU A 49 -28.70 4.81 12.26
C LEU A 49 -27.65 3.71 12.24
N SER A 50 -28.00 2.49 12.67
CA SER A 50 -27.11 1.32 12.63
C SER A 50 -26.66 1.03 11.19
N ALA A 51 -27.59 1.04 10.23
CA ALA A 51 -27.26 0.80 8.83
C ALA A 51 -26.28 1.84 8.28
N VAL A 52 -26.45 3.12 8.63
CA VAL A 52 -25.55 4.20 8.19
C VAL A 52 -24.17 4.02 8.81
N VAL A 53 -24.08 3.72 10.09
CA VAL A 53 -22.80 3.53 10.77
C VAL A 53 -22.10 2.28 10.26
N ASP A 54 -22.81 1.17 10.04
CA ASP A 54 -22.24 -0.06 9.49
C ASP A 54 -21.68 0.18 8.08
N ALA A 55 -22.41 0.94 7.24
CA ALA A 55 -21.94 1.29 5.91
C ALA A 55 -20.68 2.17 5.97
N ALA A 56 -20.64 3.14 6.89
CA ALA A 56 -19.47 3.99 7.09
C ALA A 56 -18.27 3.19 7.56
N CYS A 57 -18.46 2.24 8.48
CA CYS A 57 -17.40 1.36 8.98
C CYS A 57 -16.86 0.48 7.86
N LEU A 58 -17.75 -0.12 7.05
CA LEU A 58 -17.34 -0.95 5.93
C LEU A 58 -16.54 -0.14 4.91
N LEU A 59 -17.00 1.06 4.58
CA LEU A 59 -16.30 1.95 3.66
C LEU A 59 -14.91 2.31 4.21
N HIS A 60 -14.82 2.59 5.51
CA HIS A 60 -13.55 2.89 6.17
C HIS A 60 -12.56 1.74 6.02
N LEU A 61 -13.02 0.50 6.26
CA LEU A 61 -12.19 -0.69 6.10
C LEU A 61 -11.74 -0.86 4.64
N GLN A 62 -12.63 -0.64 3.68
CA GLN A 62 -12.32 -0.75 2.26
C GLN A 62 -11.28 0.28 1.84
N ILE A 63 -11.43 1.53 2.27
CA ILE A 63 -10.47 2.60 1.96
C ILE A 63 -9.10 2.27 2.56
N GLY A 64 -9.05 1.85 3.83
CA GLY A 64 -7.80 1.47 4.47
C GLY A 64 -7.12 0.30 3.76
N GLY A 65 -7.90 -0.71 3.37
CA GLY A 65 -7.41 -1.85 2.59
C GLY A 65 -6.86 -1.42 1.24
N ASP A 66 -7.53 -0.51 0.55
CA ASP A 66 -7.08 -0.01 -0.75
C ASP A 66 -5.78 0.78 -0.63
N ILE A 67 -5.63 1.57 0.42
CA ILE A 67 -4.38 2.30 0.68
C ILE A 67 -3.24 1.30 0.89
N ASP A 68 -3.47 0.26 1.68
CA ASP A 68 -2.48 -0.77 1.94
C ASP A 68 -2.11 -1.54 0.67
N ASP A 69 -3.11 -1.91 -0.15
CA ASP A 69 -2.90 -2.59 -1.42
C ASP A 69 -2.06 -1.75 -2.39
N ASN A 70 -2.27 -0.44 -2.42
CA ASN A 70 -1.46 0.46 -3.22
C ASN A 70 0.00 0.46 -2.74
N GLY A 71 0.22 0.41 -1.43
CA GLY A 71 1.56 0.26 -0.86
C GLY A 71 2.22 -1.04 -1.32
N THR A 72 1.48 -2.15 -1.30
CA THR A 72 1.96 -3.44 -1.78
C THR A 72 2.31 -3.41 -3.27
N LYS A 73 1.48 -2.75 -4.09
CA LYS A 73 1.76 -2.59 -5.52
C LYS A 73 3.03 -1.79 -5.76
N LEU A 74 3.26 -0.74 -4.99
CA LEU A 74 4.48 0.05 -5.09
C LEU A 74 5.70 -0.75 -4.68
N GLN A 75 5.60 -1.57 -3.63
CA GLN A 75 6.68 -2.44 -3.20
C GLN A 75 6.98 -3.50 -4.27
N THR A 76 5.95 -4.07 -4.88
CA THR A 76 6.11 -5.02 -5.98
C THR A 76 6.82 -4.37 -7.17
N ALA A 77 6.45 -3.15 -7.52
CA ALA A 77 7.13 -2.41 -8.59
C ALA A 77 8.60 -2.17 -8.26
N HIS A 78 8.89 -1.78 -7.02
CA HIS A 78 10.26 -1.61 -6.53
C HIS A 78 11.07 -2.89 -6.73
N ASP A 79 10.52 -4.03 -6.27
CA ASP A 79 11.21 -5.32 -6.32
C ASP A 79 11.45 -5.77 -7.76
N ARG A 80 10.50 -5.55 -8.66
CA ARG A 80 10.63 -5.88 -10.08
C ARG A 80 11.69 -5.05 -10.76
N TYR A 81 11.72 -3.73 -10.50
CA TYR A 81 12.73 -2.85 -11.07
C TYR A 81 14.12 -3.21 -10.54
N GLN A 82 14.24 -3.50 -9.26
CA GLN A 82 15.51 -3.91 -8.67
C GLN A 82 16.01 -5.20 -9.30
N HIS A 83 15.16 -6.20 -9.46
CA HIS A 83 15.50 -7.47 -10.08
C HIS A 83 15.94 -7.28 -11.53
N THR A 84 15.23 -6.46 -12.29
CA THR A 84 15.57 -6.14 -13.68
C THR A 84 16.94 -5.48 -13.77
N GLU A 85 17.22 -4.52 -12.90
CA GLU A 85 18.51 -3.82 -12.87
C GLU A 85 19.66 -4.80 -12.55
N GLU A 86 19.45 -5.67 -11.58
CA GLU A 86 20.45 -6.70 -11.23
C GLU A 86 20.70 -7.63 -12.40
N SER A 87 19.66 -8.04 -13.11
CA SER A 87 19.78 -8.90 -14.28
C SER A 87 20.52 -8.22 -15.40
N LEU A 88 20.24 -6.93 -15.65
CA LEU A 88 20.94 -6.16 -16.66
C LEU A 88 22.41 -5.95 -16.30
N THR A 89 22.72 -5.72 -15.04
CA THR A 89 24.09 -5.58 -14.57
C THR A 89 24.86 -6.87 -14.77
N THR A 90 24.29 -8.02 -14.43
CA THR A 90 24.89 -9.33 -14.64
C THR A 90 25.16 -9.59 -16.12
N LEU A 91 24.18 -9.32 -16.98
CA LEU A 91 24.33 -9.47 -18.43
C LEU A 91 25.43 -8.57 -18.98
N SER A 92 25.48 -7.33 -18.54
CA SER A 92 26.50 -6.37 -18.95
C SER A 92 27.90 -6.85 -18.56
N GLN A 93 28.06 -7.42 -17.37
CA GLN A 93 29.32 -7.98 -16.92
C GLN A 93 29.74 -9.19 -17.76
N GLN A 94 28.79 -10.06 -18.11
CA GLN A 94 29.05 -11.22 -18.97
C GLN A 94 29.52 -10.77 -20.37
N ILE A 95 28.90 -9.74 -20.92
CA ILE A 95 29.27 -9.19 -22.23
C ILE A 95 30.66 -8.56 -22.17
N SER A 96 31.01 -7.90 -21.05
CA SER A 96 32.30 -7.23 -20.86
C SER A 96 33.46 -8.19 -20.63
N ASP A 97 33.19 -9.40 -20.18
CA ASP A 97 34.22 -10.42 -19.91
C ASP A 97 34.08 -11.58 -20.91
N PRO A 98 34.88 -11.59 -22.01
CA PRO A 98 34.78 -12.65 -23.01
C PRO A 98 35.06 -14.04 -22.46
N ALA A 99 35.81 -14.19 -21.37
CA ALA A 99 36.07 -15.47 -20.77
C ALA A 99 34.82 -16.13 -20.19
N GLN A 100 33.82 -15.35 -19.83
CA GLN A 100 32.55 -15.86 -19.31
C GLN A 100 31.56 -16.26 -20.41
N LEU A 101 31.82 -15.85 -21.64
CA LEU A 101 30.96 -16.15 -22.78
C LEU A 101 31.27 -17.48 -23.46
N ASN A 102 32.37 -18.12 -23.08
CA ASN A 102 32.78 -19.39 -23.68
C ASN A 102 32.21 -20.58 -22.95
#